data_20166d6823d58cfd5dec6f78397f7d4f
#
_entry.id   20166d6823d58cfd5dec6f78397f7d4f
#
_cell.length_a   1.000
_cell.length_b   1.000
_cell.length_c   1.000
_cell.angle_alpha   90.00
_cell.angle_beta   90.00
_cell.angle_gamma   90.00
#
_symmetry.space_group_name_H-M   'P 1'
#
loop_
_entity.id
_entity.type
_entity.pdbx_description
1 polymer ?
#
loop_
_entity_poly.entity_id
_entity_poly.type
_entity_poly.pdbx_seq_one_letter_code
_entity_poly.pdbx_strand_id
1 'polypeptide(L)'
;MENQDTLRLLRECDAGAKMGVASIDGVLENVKNQELHDLLAQSRKRHEQLGNRTMELLSALGDAGKEPPAMAKGMAAMKSGMKMMMGNSDQQAADLITDGCGMGVNSLSRYLNQYPNAQPQAQKITRELIGEEESLAKSVRPYL
;
A
#
# COMPACT_ATOMS: atom_id res chain seq x y z
N MET A 1 1.86 -25.31 -17.36
CA MET A 1 2.63 -25.29 -16.10
C MET A 1 2.33 -23.99 -15.37
N GLU A 2 1.89 -24.07 -14.14
CA GLU A 2 1.63 -22.87 -13.35
C GLU A 2 2.92 -22.09 -13.15
N ASN A 3 2.83 -20.79 -13.36
CA ASN A 3 3.95 -19.90 -13.09
C ASN A 3 3.91 -19.49 -11.62
N GLN A 4 4.70 -20.15 -10.79
CA GLN A 4 4.75 -19.91 -9.35
C GLN A 4 5.19 -18.47 -9.02
N ASP A 5 6.10 -17.92 -9.82
CA ASP A 5 6.55 -16.55 -9.63
C ASP A 5 5.39 -15.57 -9.83
N THR A 6 4.56 -15.79 -10.83
CA THR A 6 3.37 -14.97 -11.08
C THR A 6 2.44 -14.98 -9.87
N LEU A 7 2.14 -16.18 -9.37
CA LEU A 7 1.24 -16.35 -8.22
C LEU A 7 1.79 -15.66 -6.97
N ARG A 8 3.08 -15.89 -6.68
CA ARG A 8 3.74 -15.31 -5.51
C ARG A 8 3.80 -13.80 -5.58
N LEU A 9 4.15 -13.25 -6.74
CA LEU A 9 4.21 -11.80 -6.93
C LEU A 9 2.84 -11.16 -6.76
N LEU A 10 1.80 -11.74 -7.36
CA LEU A 10 0.43 -11.23 -7.23
C LEU A 10 -0.07 -11.27 -5.78
N ARG A 11 0.27 -12.31 -5.03
CA ARG A 11 -0.08 -12.38 -3.61
C ARG A 11 0.55 -11.24 -2.82
N GLU A 12 1.80 -10.92 -3.10
CA GLU A 12 2.47 -9.81 -2.43
C GLU A 12 1.89 -8.45 -2.84
N CYS A 13 1.45 -8.31 -4.09
CA CYS A 13 0.73 -7.12 -4.55
C CYS A 13 -0.61 -6.97 -3.83
N ASP A 14 -1.34 -8.06 -3.66
CA ASP A 14 -2.61 -8.05 -2.93
C ASP A 14 -2.41 -7.59 -1.48
N ALA A 15 -1.44 -8.18 -0.80
CA ALA A 15 -1.09 -7.79 0.56
C ALA A 15 -0.65 -6.32 0.64
N GLY A 16 0.14 -5.86 -0.33
CA GLY A 16 0.63 -4.48 -0.38
C GLY A 16 -0.48 -3.46 -0.60
N ALA A 17 -1.41 -3.76 -1.49
CA ALA A 17 -2.56 -2.89 -1.74
C ALA A 17 -3.45 -2.78 -0.51
N LYS A 18 -3.72 -3.90 0.17
CA LYS A 18 -4.50 -3.92 1.41
C LYS A 18 -3.81 -3.12 2.52
N MET A 19 -2.49 -3.25 2.64
CA MET A 19 -1.72 -2.50 3.61
C MET A 19 -1.78 -1.00 3.33
N GLY A 20 -1.72 -0.59 2.06
CA GLY A 20 -1.84 0.81 1.67
C GLY A 20 -3.17 1.41 2.07
N VAL A 21 -4.27 0.70 1.80
CA VAL A 21 -5.62 1.12 2.22
C VAL A 21 -5.69 1.25 3.74
N ALA A 22 -5.21 0.24 4.46
CA ALA A 22 -5.25 0.23 5.93
C ALA A 22 -4.42 1.37 6.53
N SER A 23 -3.26 1.65 5.95
CA SER A 23 -2.39 2.73 6.42
C SER A 23 -3.06 4.10 6.27
N ILE A 24 -3.69 4.33 5.13
CA ILE A 24 -4.40 5.59 4.88
C ILE A 24 -5.61 5.70 5.80
N ASP A 25 -6.40 4.63 5.93
CA ASP A 25 -7.56 4.63 6.83
C ASP A 25 -7.14 4.92 8.27
N GLY A 26 -5.95 4.46 8.66
CA GLY A 26 -5.43 4.68 10.00
C GLY A 26 -5.18 6.14 10.35
N VAL A 27 -4.93 7.00 9.38
CA VAL A 27 -4.61 8.42 9.63
C VAL A 27 -5.69 9.39 9.17
N LEU A 28 -6.56 8.96 8.26
CA LEU A 28 -7.46 9.86 7.53
C LEU A 28 -8.38 10.68 8.44
N GLU A 29 -8.91 10.08 9.49
CA GLU A 29 -9.82 10.75 10.43
C GLU A 29 -9.18 11.93 11.16
N ASN A 30 -7.87 11.89 11.34
CA ASN A 30 -7.14 12.89 12.13
C ASN A 30 -6.49 13.97 11.27
N VAL A 31 -6.61 13.87 9.95
CA VAL A 31 -6.09 14.87 9.03
C VAL A 31 -7.03 16.06 9.00
N LYS A 32 -6.50 17.24 9.31
CA LYS A 32 -7.26 18.49 9.38
C LYS A 32 -7.18 19.30 8.10
N ASN A 33 -6.04 19.27 7.41
CA ASN A 33 -5.85 19.98 6.15
C ASN A 33 -6.65 19.29 5.05
N GLN A 34 -7.52 20.05 4.39
CA GLN A 34 -8.43 19.51 3.37
C GLN A 34 -7.67 18.97 2.16
N GLU A 35 -6.62 19.64 1.72
CA GLU A 35 -5.83 19.19 0.58
C GLU A 35 -5.14 17.86 0.88
N LEU A 36 -4.56 17.72 2.06
CA LEU A 36 -3.93 16.48 2.50
C LEU A 36 -4.97 15.35 2.61
N HIS A 37 -6.13 15.66 3.18
CA HIS A 37 -7.23 14.69 3.29
C HIS A 37 -7.63 14.17 1.91
N ASP A 38 -7.87 15.07 0.97
CA ASP A 38 -8.30 14.70 -0.39
C ASP A 38 -7.25 13.90 -1.13
N LEU A 39 -6.00 14.28 -0.98
CA LEU A 39 -4.85 13.58 -1.55
C LEU A 39 -4.76 12.14 -1.04
N LEU A 40 -4.91 11.95 0.27
CA LEU A 40 -4.91 10.63 0.88
C LEU A 40 -6.12 9.80 0.45
N ALA A 41 -7.29 10.42 0.39
CA ALA A 41 -8.51 9.74 -0.06
C ALA A 41 -8.40 9.25 -1.51
N GLN A 42 -7.79 10.05 -2.39
CA GLN A 42 -7.55 9.66 -3.78
C GLN A 42 -6.56 8.51 -3.88
N SER A 43 -5.49 8.56 -3.10
CA SER A 43 -4.50 7.48 -3.09
C SER A 43 -5.11 6.19 -2.56
N ARG A 44 -5.95 6.28 -1.53
CA ARG A 44 -6.70 5.12 -1.01
C ARG A 44 -7.50 4.46 -2.12
N LYS A 45 -8.21 5.26 -2.91
CA LYS A 45 -9.00 4.77 -4.03
C LYS A 45 -8.13 4.05 -5.08
N ARG A 46 -6.97 4.63 -5.41
CA ARG A 46 -6.03 4.01 -6.35
C ARG A 46 -5.49 2.70 -5.82
N HIS A 47 -5.19 2.61 -4.53
CA HIS A 47 -4.77 1.35 -3.89
C HIS A 47 -5.87 0.30 -3.99
N GLU A 48 -7.13 0.68 -3.76
CA GLU A 48 -8.27 -0.24 -3.91
C GLU A 48 -8.39 -0.74 -5.36
N GLN A 49 -8.27 0.15 -6.33
CA GLN A 49 -8.37 -0.22 -7.74
C GLN A 49 -7.27 -1.20 -8.15
N LEU A 50 -6.03 -0.93 -7.72
CA LEU A 50 -4.90 -1.83 -7.98
C LEU A 50 -5.10 -3.17 -7.28
N GLY A 51 -5.60 -3.14 -6.06
CA GLY A 51 -5.94 -4.35 -5.30
C GLY A 51 -7.01 -5.17 -5.99
N ASN A 52 -8.05 -4.54 -6.50
CA ASN A 52 -9.13 -5.23 -7.23
C ASN A 52 -8.62 -5.89 -8.51
N ARG A 53 -7.77 -5.19 -9.28
CA ARG A 53 -7.15 -5.75 -10.47
C ARG A 53 -6.24 -6.94 -10.13
N THR A 54 -5.51 -6.84 -9.04
CA THR A 54 -4.67 -7.93 -8.54
C THR A 54 -5.51 -9.15 -8.18
N MET A 55 -6.64 -8.93 -7.48
CA MET A 55 -7.54 -10.02 -7.12
C MET A 55 -8.21 -10.68 -8.32
N GLU A 56 -8.52 -9.91 -9.35
CA GLU A 56 -9.05 -10.47 -10.60
C GLU A 56 -8.04 -11.45 -11.22
N LEU A 57 -6.77 -11.07 -11.26
CA LEU A 57 -5.73 -11.95 -11.79
C LEU A 57 -5.50 -13.18 -10.90
N LEU A 58 -5.52 -13.01 -9.57
CA LEU A 58 -5.40 -14.12 -8.64
C LEU A 58 -6.57 -15.07 -8.75
N SER A 59 -7.80 -14.55 -8.82
CA SER A 59 -9.00 -15.37 -8.95
C SER A 59 -8.99 -16.21 -10.22
N ALA A 60 -8.49 -15.64 -11.32
CA ALA A 60 -8.32 -16.37 -12.57
C ALA A 60 -7.32 -17.53 -12.43
N LEU A 61 -6.42 -17.46 -11.47
CA LEU A 61 -5.46 -18.53 -11.16
C LEU A 61 -5.96 -19.45 -10.04
N GLY A 62 -7.19 -19.26 -9.57
CA GLY A 62 -7.77 -20.06 -8.50
C GLY A 62 -7.24 -19.74 -7.10
N ASP A 63 -6.76 -18.51 -6.89
CA ASP A 63 -6.15 -18.10 -5.62
C ASP A 63 -7.03 -17.09 -4.88
N ALA A 64 -7.06 -17.17 -3.56
CA ALA A 64 -7.89 -16.30 -2.70
C ALA A 64 -7.16 -15.03 -2.26
N GLY A 65 -5.90 -14.85 -2.67
CA GLY A 65 -5.11 -13.69 -2.26
C GLY A 65 -4.36 -13.90 -0.95
N LYS A 66 -3.78 -12.82 -0.44
CA LYS A 66 -2.97 -12.86 0.78
C LYS A 66 -3.27 -11.67 1.67
N GLU A 67 -3.55 -11.94 2.94
CA GLU A 67 -3.64 -10.88 3.94
C GLU A 67 -2.24 -10.44 4.36
N PRO A 68 -2.01 -9.13 4.61
CA PRO A 68 -0.72 -8.68 5.10
C PRO A 68 -0.42 -9.32 6.45
N PRO A 69 0.76 -9.95 6.64
CA PRO A 69 1.08 -10.62 7.92
C PRO A 69 1.03 -9.69 9.11
N ALA A 70 1.36 -8.44 8.91
CA ALA A 70 1.40 -7.42 9.95
C ALA A 70 0.13 -6.59 10.06
N MET A 71 -0.94 -6.95 9.33
CA MET A 71 -2.12 -6.10 9.25
C MET A 71 -2.73 -5.80 10.62
N ALA A 72 -2.92 -6.83 11.44
CA ALA A 72 -3.47 -6.64 12.79
C ALA A 72 -2.52 -5.83 13.68
N LYS A 73 -1.23 -6.13 13.63
CA LYS A 73 -0.20 -5.42 14.41
C LYS A 73 0.00 -4.00 13.86
N GLY A 74 0.01 -3.85 12.54
CA GLY A 74 0.15 -2.56 11.89
C GLY A 74 -0.99 -1.61 12.21
N MET A 75 -2.21 -2.11 12.13
CA MET A 75 -3.40 -1.32 12.50
C MET A 75 -3.42 -0.96 13.97
N ALA A 76 -3.05 -1.89 14.86
CA ALA A 76 -2.97 -1.62 16.28
C ALA A 76 -1.89 -0.57 16.59
N ALA A 77 -0.74 -0.67 15.95
CA ALA A 77 0.34 0.30 16.10
C ALA A 77 -0.08 1.68 15.57
N MET A 78 -0.75 1.74 14.44
CA MET A 78 -1.25 2.99 13.88
C MET A 78 -2.31 3.62 14.77
N LYS A 79 -3.26 2.82 15.27
CA LYS A 79 -4.27 3.31 16.20
C LYS A 79 -3.63 3.86 17.49
N SER A 80 -2.63 3.16 18.00
CA SER A 80 -1.88 3.62 19.19
C SER A 80 -1.13 4.92 18.88
N GLY A 81 -0.48 4.98 17.72
CA GLY A 81 0.19 6.20 17.26
C GLY A 81 -0.76 7.37 17.13
N MET A 82 -1.95 7.12 16.57
CA MET A 82 -2.99 8.14 16.42
C MET A 82 -3.52 8.63 17.76
N LYS A 83 -3.71 7.75 18.74
CA LYS A 83 -4.10 8.14 20.10
C LYS A 83 -3.06 9.02 20.77
N MET A 84 -1.80 8.88 20.35
CA MET A 84 -0.68 9.67 20.87
C MET A 84 -0.42 10.93 20.03
N MET A 85 -1.18 11.14 18.94
CA MET A 85 -1.07 12.34 18.12
C MET A 85 -1.51 13.55 18.93
N MET A 86 -0.53 14.36 19.31
CA MET A 86 -0.74 15.61 20.01
C MET A 86 -0.10 16.71 19.19
N GLY A 87 -0.79 17.83 19.02
CA GLY A 87 -0.28 18.96 18.26
C GLY A 87 -0.57 18.82 16.76
N ASN A 88 0.46 18.73 15.91
CA ASN A 88 0.29 18.74 14.46
C ASN A 88 -0.01 17.33 13.92
N SER A 89 -1.28 16.97 13.89
CA SER A 89 -1.74 15.68 13.38
C SER A 89 -1.48 15.50 11.88
N ASP A 90 -1.48 16.58 11.10
CA ASP A 90 -1.18 16.51 9.66
C ASP A 90 0.28 16.11 9.43
N GLN A 91 1.20 16.69 10.18
CA GLN A 91 2.62 16.34 10.11
C GLN A 91 2.84 14.87 10.49
N GLN A 92 2.21 14.43 11.55
CA GLN A 92 2.32 13.04 12.00
C GLN A 92 1.73 12.06 10.98
N ALA A 93 0.61 12.41 10.38
CA ALA A 93 0.02 11.62 9.31
C ALA A 93 0.97 11.53 8.10
N ALA A 94 1.56 12.65 7.70
CA ALA A 94 2.53 12.69 6.60
C ALA A 94 3.76 11.83 6.90
N ASP A 95 4.27 11.87 8.15
CA ASP A 95 5.39 11.02 8.58
C ASP A 95 5.05 9.53 8.46
N LEU A 96 3.92 9.13 9.01
CA LEU A 96 3.49 7.73 9.00
C LEU A 96 3.30 7.23 7.56
N ILE A 97 2.67 8.02 6.72
CA ILE A 97 2.45 7.65 5.31
C ILE A 97 3.78 7.57 4.55
N THR A 98 4.69 8.52 4.76
CA THR A 98 6.01 8.50 4.14
C THR A 98 6.78 7.23 4.51
N ASP A 99 6.77 6.86 5.78
CA ASP A 99 7.44 5.63 6.24
C ASP A 99 6.81 4.39 5.63
N GLY A 100 5.48 4.33 5.61
CA GLY A 100 4.75 3.22 5.00
C GLY A 100 5.03 3.08 3.51
N CYS A 101 5.07 4.19 2.78
CA CYS A 101 5.40 4.20 1.35
C CYS A 101 6.82 3.69 1.11
N GLY A 102 7.78 4.11 1.91
CA GLY A 102 9.16 3.63 1.81
C GLY A 102 9.26 2.14 2.01
N MET A 103 8.58 1.61 3.00
CA MET A 103 8.51 0.17 3.25
C MET A 103 7.87 -0.57 2.09
N GLY A 104 6.78 -0.03 1.54
CA GLY A 104 6.07 -0.61 0.40
C GLY A 104 6.93 -0.67 -0.85
N VAL A 105 7.61 0.43 -1.18
CA VAL A 105 8.52 0.48 -2.34
C VAL A 105 9.63 -0.56 -2.19
N ASN A 106 10.25 -0.62 -1.01
CA ASN A 106 11.33 -1.57 -0.76
C ASN A 106 10.86 -3.02 -0.88
N SER A 107 9.72 -3.34 -0.27
CA SER A 107 9.18 -4.71 -0.29
C SER A 107 8.79 -5.13 -1.69
N LEU A 108 8.03 -4.32 -2.41
CA LEU A 108 7.57 -4.63 -3.76
C LEU A 108 8.74 -4.73 -4.74
N SER A 109 9.73 -3.85 -4.61
CA SER A 109 10.94 -3.90 -5.44
C SER A 109 11.72 -5.20 -5.20
N ARG A 110 11.81 -5.61 -3.93
CA ARG A 110 12.45 -6.89 -3.57
C ARG A 110 11.72 -8.07 -4.19
N TYR A 111 10.39 -8.07 -4.14
CA TYR A 111 9.60 -9.15 -4.73
C TYR A 111 9.72 -9.19 -6.25
N LEU A 112 9.78 -8.04 -6.92
CA LEU A 112 10.06 -7.99 -8.36
C LEU A 112 11.37 -8.68 -8.70
N ASN A 113 12.40 -8.43 -7.90
CA ASN A 113 13.71 -9.05 -8.10
C ASN A 113 13.70 -10.53 -7.76
N GLN A 114 12.91 -10.91 -6.76
CA GLN A 114 12.83 -12.28 -6.26
C GLN A 114 12.04 -13.19 -7.21
N TYR A 115 11.09 -12.64 -7.95
CA TYR A 115 10.21 -13.38 -8.85
C TYR A 115 10.37 -12.94 -10.30
N PRO A 116 11.56 -13.15 -10.89
CA PRO A 116 11.87 -12.61 -12.22
C PRO A 116 11.10 -13.25 -13.36
N ASN A 117 10.55 -14.45 -13.13
CA ASN A 117 9.80 -15.18 -14.18
C ASN A 117 8.30 -14.92 -14.12
N ALA A 118 7.85 -13.99 -13.28
CA ALA A 118 6.45 -13.59 -13.22
C ALA A 118 6.00 -13.03 -14.58
N GLN A 119 4.74 -13.32 -14.94
CA GLN A 119 4.16 -12.83 -16.18
C GLN A 119 4.18 -11.31 -16.25
N PRO A 120 4.23 -10.74 -17.49
CA PRO A 120 4.28 -9.28 -17.66
C PRO A 120 3.17 -8.52 -16.96
N GLN A 121 1.96 -9.06 -16.90
CA GLN A 121 0.84 -8.42 -16.21
C GLN A 121 1.08 -8.28 -14.71
N ALA A 122 1.66 -9.31 -14.09
CA ALA A 122 1.99 -9.29 -12.68
C ALA A 122 3.11 -8.28 -12.40
N GLN A 123 4.12 -8.25 -13.23
CA GLN A 123 5.21 -7.27 -13.12
C GLN A 123 4.69 -5.85 -13.29
N LYS A 124 3.79 -5.64 -14.24
CA LYS A 124 3.19 -4.32 -14.52
C LYS A 124 2.42 -3.80 -13.31
N ILE A 125 1.56 -4.62 -12.71
CA ILE A 125 0.79 -4.24 -11.52
C ILE A 125 1.72 -3.91 -10.36
N THR A 126 2.78 -4.69 -10.19
CA THR A 126 3.77 -4.43 -9.14
C THR A 126 4.41 -3.05 -9.32
N ARG A 127 4.80 -2.72 -10.56
CA ARG A 127 5.38 -1.42 -10.87
C ARG A 127 4.39 -0.27 -10.69
N GLU A 128 3.12 -0.50 -11.00
CA GLU A 128 2.06 0.49 -10.77
C GLU A 128 1.88 0.76 -9.28
N LEU A 129 1.91 -0.29 -8.43
CA LEU A 129 1.86 -0.12 -6.98
C LEU A 129 3.06 0.63 -6.46
N ILE A 130 4.26 0.29 -6.92
CA ILE A 130 5.49 1.01 -6.55
C ILE A 130 5.35 2.49 -6.94
N GLY A 131 4.88 2.76 -8.15
CA GLY A 131 4.66 4.13 -8.63
C GLY A 131 3.66 4.90 -7.77
N GLU A 132 2.60 4.25 -7.33
CA GLU A 132 1.61 4.89 -6.45
C GLU A 132 2.22 5.23 -5.09
N GLU A 133 3.02 4.32 -4.51
CA GLU A 133 3.71 4.55 -3.25
C GLU A 133 4.70 5.71 -3.36
N GLU A 134 5.48 5.75 -4.43
CA GLU A 134 6.43 6.83 -4.67
C GLU A 134 5.73 8.17 -4.88
N SER A 135 4.65 8.18 -5.64
CA SER A 135 3.84 9.37 -5.89
C SER A 135 3.21 9.90 -4.61
N LEU A 136 2.67 9.01 -3.78
CA LEU A 136 2.06 9.39 -2.50
C LEU A 136 3.10 9.99 -1.56
N ALA A 137 4.26 9.36 -1.43
CA ALA A 137 5.36 9.86 -0.58
C ALA A 137 5.77 11.28 -1.01
N LYS A 138 5.88 11.49 -2.32
CA LYS A 138 6.22 12.80 -2.87
C LYS A 138 5.14 13.84 -2.58
N SER A 139 3.88 13.45 -2.70
CA SER A 139 2.75 14.36 -2.53
C SER A 139 2.55 14.79 -1.09
N VAL A 140 2.90 13.97 -0.11
CA VAL A 140 2.76 14.32 1.31
C VAL A 140 3.94 15.10 1.87
N ARG A 141 5.05 15.23 1.12
CA ARG A 141 6.25 15.97 1.58
C ARG A 141 5.98 17.38 2.08
N PRO A 142 5.12 18.17 1.43
CA PRO A 142 4.87 19.54 1.92
C PRO A 142 4.26 19.61 3.31
N TYR A 143 3.75 18.50 3.82
CA TYR A 143 3.09 18.42 5.12
C TYR A 143 4.00 17.87 6.23
N LEU A 144 5.22 17.44 5.86
CA LEU A 144 6.21 16.92 6.82
C LEU A 144 6.74 18.00 7.78
#